data_e31e8ced778600d6efb1b1ab6fa8ad46
#
_entry.id   e31e8ced778600d6efb1b1ab6fa8ad46
#
_cell.length_a   1.000
_cell.length_b   1.000
_cell.length_c   1.000
_cell.angle_alpha   90.00
_cell.angle_beta   90.00
_cell.angle_gamma   90.00
#
_symmetry.space_group_name_H-M   'P 1'
#
loop_
_entity.id
_entity.type
_entity.pdbx_description
1 polymer ?
#
loop_
_entity_poly.entity_id
_entity_poly.type
_entity_poly.pdbx_seq_one_letter_code
_entity_poly.pdbx_strand_id
1 'polypeptide(L)'
;MAKSPNAFRTISEAAAEVGAPQHVLRFWETKFPFLTPLKRAGGRRFYRPQDLVLLKSVKRLLHEEGLTIKGVQRLHKEQGLKRLAHYGDPDGTVIFEPEGAAPATVSAPVATGQSSIRLRQVLAELEGARARLEAVLSRSA
;
A
#
# COMPACT_ATOMS: atom_id res chain seq x y z
N MET A 1 -14.41 9.03 -23.63
CA MET A 1 -13.03 9.48 -23.47
C MET A 1 -12.46 8.96 -22.15
N ALA A 2 -11.34 8.31 -22.20
CA ALA A 2 -10.67 7.83 -20.99
C ALA A 2 -10.09 9.02 -20.21
N LYS A 3 -10.43 9.13 -18.94
CA LYS A 3 -9.83 10.13 -18.07
C LYS A 3 -8.37 9.74 -17.80
N SER A 4 -7.54 10.73 -17.53
CA SER A 4 -6.15 10.49 -17.16
C SER A 4 -6.08 9.61 -15.89
N PRO A 5 -5.02 8.81 -15.73
CA PRO A 5 -4.89 7.93 -14.56
C PRO A 5 -4.87 8.68 -13.22
N ASN A 6 -4.50 9.96 -13.25
CA ASN A 6 -4.47 10.81 -12.06
C ASN A 6 -5.78 11.59 -11.82
N ALA A 7 -6.79 11.42 -12.66
CA ALA A 7 -8.05 12.12 -12.50
C ALA A 7 -8.91 11.52 -11.40
N PHE A 8 -9.65 12.38 -10.71
CA PHE A 8 -10.65 11.93 -9.74
C PHE A 8 -11.77 11.15 -10.41
N ARG A 9 -12.19 10.08 -9.77
CA ARG A 9 -13.30 9.24 -10.26
C ARG A 9 -14.52 9.43 -9.38
N THR A 10 -15.68 9.48 -9.98
CA THR A 10 -16.96 9.44 -9.25
C THR A 10 -17.19 8.03 -8.70
N ILE A 11 -18.13 7.90 -7.75
CA ILE A 11 -18.47 6.57 -7.21
C ILE A 11 -18.91 5.59 -8.29
N SER A 12 -19.62 6.07 -9.32
CA SER A 12 -20.04 5.25 -10.45
C SER A 12 -18.85 4.74 -11.27
N GLU A 13 -17.92 5.62 -11.56
CA GLU A 13 -16.69 5.28 -12.26
C GLU A 13 -15.80 4.35 -11.44
N ALA A 14 -15.67 4.63 -10.15
CA ALA A 14 -14.93 3.78 -9.23
C ALA A 14 -15.53 2.37 -9.14
N ALA A 15 -16.84 2.28 -9.05
CA ALA A 15 -17.55 1.00 -9.02
C ALA A 15 -17.29 0.18 -10.29
N ALA A 16 -17.34 0.83 -11.45
CA ALA A 16 -17.06 0.18 -12.73
C ALA A 16 -15.60 -0.29 -12.83
N GLU A 17 -14.66 0.54 -12.38
CA GLU A 17 -13.24 0.23 -12.45
C GLU A 17 -12.82 -0.87 -11.45
N VAL A 18 -13.35 -0.81 -10.24
CA VAL A 18 -13.12 -1.83 -9.20
C VAL A 18 -13.88 -3.12 -9.50
N GLY A 19 -15.01 -3.00 -10.20
CA GLY A 19 -15.89 -4.13 -10.49
C GLY A 19 -16.75 -4.54 -9.29
N ALA A 20 -17.18 -3.55 -8.50
CA ALA A 20 -18.05 -3.76 -7.35
C ALA A 20 -19.21 -2.74 -7.37
N PRO A 21 -20.40 -3.10 -6.85
CA PRO A 21 -21.53 -2.17 -6.80
C PRO A 21 -21.22 -0.93 -5.94
N GLN A 22 -21.87 0.19 -6.25
CA GLN A 22 -21.68 1.44 -5.50
C GLN A 22 -22.00 1.31 -4.01
N HIS A 23 -23.06 0.57 -3.67
CA HIS A 23 -23.42 0.37 -2.27
C HIS A 23 -22.36 -0.41 -1.49
N VAL A 24 -21.63 -1.29 -2.15
CA VAL A 24 -20.51 -2.03 -1.54
C VAL A 24 -19.34 -1.07 -1.27
N LEU A 25 -19.04 -0.16 -2.20
CA LEU A 25 -18.00 0.84 -1.99
C LEU A 25 -18.32 1.75 -0.81
N ARG A 26 -19.58 2.17 -0.67
CA ARG A 26 -20.05 2.96 0.47
C ARG A 26 -19.93 2.19 1.78
N PHE A 27 -20.26 0.92 1.77
CA PHE A 27 -20.12 0.04 2.93
C PHE A 27 -18.65 -0.10 3.34
N TRP A 28 -17.75 -0.34 2.39
CA TRP A 28 -16.33 -0.42 2.69
C TRP A 28 -15.75 0.88 3.21
N GLU A 29 -16.21 2.00 2.70
CA GLU A 29 -15.83 3.32 3.23
C GLU A 29 -16.14 3.47 4.71
N THR A 30 -17.29 2.94 5.16
CA THR A 30 -17.66 2.98 6.58
C THR A 30 -16.86 1.98 7.43
N LYS A 31 -16.43 0.87 6.85
CA LYS A 31 -15.69 -0.18 7.56
C LYS A 31 -14.19 0.04 7.60
N PHE A 32 -13.65 0.67 6.58
CA PHE A 32 -12.21 0.90 6.46
C PHE A 32 -11.88 2.37 6.65
N PRO A 33 -11.22 2.74 7.77
CA PRO A 33 -10.89 4.14 8.07
C PRO A 33 -9.88 4.74 7.09
N PHE A 34 -9.12 3.92 6.38
CA PHE A 34 -8.15 4.38 5.38
C PHE A 34 -8.79 4.75 4.03
N LEU A 35 -10.06 4.41 3.82
CA LEU A 35 -10.81 4.82 2.63
C LEU A 35 -11.52 6.14 2.91
N THR A 36 -10.92 7.24 2.47
CA THR A 36 -11.45 8.59 2.68
C THR A 36 -11.64 9.31 1.35
N PRO A 37 -12.75 9.06 0.65
CA PRO A 37 -13.03 9.78 -0.58
C PRO A 37 -13.29 11.26 -0.29
N LEU A 38 -13.01 12.10 -1.27
CA LEU A 38 -13.31 13.52 -1.19
C LEU A 38 -14.81 13.73 -1.39
N LYS A 39 -15.45 14.43 -0.44
CA LYS A 39 -16.84 14.84 -0.56
C LYS A 39 -16.87 16.29 -1.07
N ARG A 40 -17.57 16.49 -2.19
CA ARG A 40 -17.79 17.83 -2.74
C ARG A 40 -19.23 18.27 -2.54
N ALA A 41 -19.53 19.51 -2.92
CA ALA A 41 -20.86 20.08 -2.84
C ALA A 41 -21.93 19.15 -3.45
N GLY A 42 -23.05 18.97 -2.77
CA GLY A 42 -24.08 18.03 -3.17
C GLY A 42 -23.88 16.58 -2.70
N GLY A 43 -22.90 16.32 -1.84
CA GLY A 43 -22.66 14.99 -1.29
C GLY A 43 -22.02 14.00 -2.26
N ARG A 44 -21.52 14.48 -3.39
CA ARG A 44 -20.85 13.65 -4.37
C ARG A 44 -19.50 13.21 -3.87
N ARG A 45 -19.22 11.90 -3.98
CA ARG A 45 -17.94 11.31 -3.59
C ARG A 45 -17.03 11.22 -4.81
N PHE A 46 -15.80 11.67 -4.61
CA PHE A 46 -14.73 11.56 -5.60
C PHE A 46 -13.58 10.74 -5.03
N TYR A 47 -13.16 9.75 -5.78
CA TYR A 47 -12.08 8.86 -5.39
C TYR A 47 -10.81 9.24 -6.12
N ARG A 48 -9.70 9.30 -5.37
CA ARG A 48 -8.37 9.50 -5.94
C ARG A 48 -7.87 8.19 -6.57
N PRO A 49 -6.88 8.24 -7.46
CA PRO A 49 -6.28 7.02 -8.01
C PRO A 49 -5.79 6.06 -6.93
N GLN A 50 -5.19 6.58 -5.87
CA GLN A 50 -4.76 5.78 -4.72
C GLN A 50 -5.92 5.12 -3.98
N ASP A 51 -7.06 5.78 -3.87
CA ASP A 51 -8.26 5.20 -3.26
C ASP A 51 -8.80 4.05 -4.11
N LEU A 52 -8.73 4.16 -5.43
CA LEU A 52 -9.11 3.08 -6.35
C LEU A 52 -8.22 1.86 -6.17
N VAL A 53 -6.92 2.06 -6.02
CA VAL A 53 -5.97 0.98 -5.75
C VAL A 53 -6.32 0.28 -4.44
N LEU A 54 -6.63 1.04 -3.39
CA LEU A 54 -7.06 0.48 -2.12
C LEU A 54 -8.38 -0.29 -2.22
N LEU A 55 -9.34 0.23 -2.98
CA LEU A 55 -10.60 -0.48 -3.23
C LEU A 55 -10.39 -1.80 -3.98
N LYS A 56 -9.52 -1.79 -4.99
CA LYS A 56 -9.13 -3.01 -5.71
C LYS A 56 -8.44 -4.01 -4.78
N SER A 57 -7.57 -3.52 -3.91
CA SER A 57 -6.89 -4.34 -2.89
C SER A 57 -7.89 -4.99 -1.94
N VAL A 58 -8.81 -4.21 -1.41
CA VAL A 58 -9.87 -4.70 -0.50
C VAL A 58 -10.71 -5.76 -1.19
N LYS A 59 -11.12 -5.51 -2.43
CA LYS A 59 -11.89 -6.49 -3.21
C LYS A 59 -11.12 -7.79 -3.37
N ARG A 60 -9.86 -7.70 -3.78
CA ARG A 60 -9.00 -8.87 -3.97
C ARG A 60 -8.83 -9.65 -2.69
N LEU A 61 -8.52 -8.98 -1.59
CA LEU A 61 -8.34 -9.63 -0.30
C LEU A 61 -9.61 -10.31 0.22
N LEU A 62 -10.78 -9.70 0.02
CA LEU A 62 -12.04 -10.26 0.46
C LEU A 62 -12.53 -11.42 -0.42
N HIS A 63 -12.37 -11.32 -1.73
CA HIS A 63 -12.91 -12.29 -2.68
C HIS A 63 -11.91 -13.36 -3.13
N GLU A 64 -10.67 -12.99 -3.37
CA GLU A 64 -9.64 -13.92 -3.84
C GLU A 64 -8.89 -14.59 -2.70
N GLU A 65 -8.47 -13.79 -1.72
CA GLU A 65 -7.73 -14.31 -0.55
C GLU A 65 -8.64 -14.81 0.57
N GLY A 66 -9.94 -14.55 0.47
CA GLY A 66 -10.93 -15.03 1.45
C GLY A 66 -10.81 -14.40 2.83
N LEU A 67 -10.20 -13.24 2.93
CA LEU A 67 -10.08 -12.51 4.19
C LEU A 67 -11.43 -11.89 4.59
N THR A 68 -11.61 -11.75 5.89
CA THR A 68 -12.76 -11.02 6.44
C THR A 68 -12.46 -9.52 6.49
N ILE A 69 -13.49 -8.71 6.69
CA ILE A 69 -13.35 -7.25 6.88
C ILE A 69 -12.38 -6.96 8.02
N LYS A 70 -12.51 -7.67 9.13
CA LYS A 70 -11.58 -7.57 10.28
C LYS A 70 -10.17 -7.98 9.90
N GLY A 71 -10.03 -9.00 9.06
CA GLY A 71 -8.73 -9.46 8.56
C GLY A 71 -8.02 -8.41 7.72
N VAL A 72 -8.76 -7.71 6.84
CA VAL A 72 -8.22 -6.61 6.04
C VAL A 72 -7.82 -5.42 6.92
N GLN A 73 -8.65 -5.07 7.89
CA GLN A 73 -8.35 -4.01 8.87
C GLN A 73 -7.07 -4.33 9.66
N ARG A 74 -6.93 -5.58 10.09
CA ARG A 74 -5.75 -6.05 10.79
C ARG A 74 -4.50 -6.00 9.90
N LEU A 75 -4.63 -6.44 8.66
CA LEU A 75 -3.55 -6.38 7.68
C LEU A 75 -3.06 -4.94 7.47
N HIS A 76 -4.00 -3.99 7.36
CA HIS A 76 -3.69 -2.58 7.26
C HIS A 76 -2.92 -2.08 8.51
N LYS A 77 -3.35 -2.50 9.69
CA LYS A 77 -2.76 -2.11 10.95
C LYS A 77 -1.34 -2.67 11.14
N GLU A 78 -1.11 -3.89 10.69
CA GLU A 78 0.17 -4.60 10.83
C GLU A 78 1.17 -4.23 9.73
N GLN A 79 0.71 -4.12 8.50
CA GLN A 79 1.60 -3.96 7.33
C GLN A 79 1.53 -2.57 6.68
N GLY A 80 0.55 -1.77 7.05
CA GLY A 80 0.37 -0.41 6.53
C GLY A 80 -0.30 -0.35 5.15
N LEU A 81 -0.58 0.89 4.73
CA LEU A 81 -1.28 1.18 3.48
C LEU A 81 -0.50 0.78 2.23
N LYS A 82 0.81 0.94 2.24
CA LYS A 82 1.65 0.61 1.10
C LYS A 82 1.57 -0.87 0.75
N ARG A 83 1.61 -1.72 1.75
CA ARG A 83 1.49 -3.16 1.55
C ARG A 83 0.11 -3.53 1.05
N LEU A 84 -0.91 -2.90 1.61
CA LEU A 84 -2.29 -3.10 1.18
C LEU A 84 -2.47 -2.67 -0.28
N ALA A 85 -1.94 -1.51 -0.65
CA ALA A 85 -2.01 -1.01 -2.02
C ALA A 85 -1.33 -1.94 -3.03
N HIS A 86 -0.28 -2.63 -2.63
CA HIS A 86 0.43 -3.58 -3.48
C HIS A 86 -0.47 -4.72 -3.98
N TYR A 87 -1.46 -5.14 -3.20
CA TYR A 87 -2.43 -6.16 -3.63
C TYR A 87 -3.35 -5.66 -4.75
N GLY A 88 -3.61 -4.35 -4.80
CA GLY A 88 -4.43 -3.75 -5.85
C GLY A 88 -3.64 -3.31 -7.08
N ASP A 89 -2.39 -2.96 -6.90
CA ASP A 89 -1.48 -2.49 -7.94
C ASP A 89 -0.08 -3.08 -7.73
N PRO A 90 0.14 -4.33 -8.14
CA PRO A 90 1.43 -4.99 -7.97
C PRO A 90 2.55 -4.33 -8.78
N ASP A 91 2.21 -3.64 -9.85
CA ASP A 91 3.18 -2.96 -10.71
C ASP A 91 3.59 -1.59 -10.17
N GLY A 92 2.89 -1.09 -9.16
CA GLY A 92 3.22 0.18 -8.52
C GLY A 92 3.05 1.40 -9.42
N THR A 93 2.07 1.35 -10.31
CA THR A 93 1.79 2.43 -11.26
C THR A 93 1.25 3.68 -10.59
N VAL A 94 0.67 3.51 -9.40
CA VAL A 94 0.14 4.62 -8.61
C VAL A 94 1.07 4.90 -7.44
N ILE A 95 1.59 6.11 -7.41
CA ILE A 95 2.39 6.58 -6.27
C ILE A 95 1.45 6.80 -5.09
N PHE A 96 1.61 5.99 -4.08
CA PHE A 96 0.85 6.11 -2.85
C PHE A 96 1.53 7.09 -1.91
N GLU A 97 0.96 8.29 -1.80
CA GLU A 97 1.39 9.25 -0.79
C GLU A 97 0.59 8.99 0.50
N PRO A 98 1.25 8.66 1.61
CA PRO A 98 0.55 8.52 2.88
C PRO A 98 0.02 9.88 3.33
N GLU A 99 -1.28 9.99 3.45
CA GLU A 99 -1.90 11.20 4.01
C GLU A 99 -1.41 11.39 5.46
N GLY A 100 -1.01 12.61 5.77
CA GLY A 100 -0.49 12.96 7.08
C GLY A 100 0.99 12.72 7.27
N ALA A 101 1.71 12.25 6.26
CA ALA A 101 3.14 12.27 6.31
C ALA A 101 3.61 13.73 6.26
N ALA A 102 4.33 14.14 7.28
CA ALA A 102 4.94 15.45 7.32
C ALA A 102 5.82 15.68 6.09
N PRO A 103 6.05 16.96 5.69
CA PRO A 103 6.83 17.28 4.49
C PRO A 103 8.26 16.74 4.49
N ALA A 104 8.66 16.03 5.50
CA ALA A 104 9.89 15.25 5.56
C ALA A 104 10.02 14.19 4.46
N THR A 105 8.98 13.96 3.73
CA THR A 105 8.95 13.08 2.56
C THR A 105 9.82 13.55 1.41
N VAL A 106 10.36 14.73 1.48
CA VAL A 106 11.34 15.25 0.52
C VAL A 106 12.54 14.30 0.39
N SER A 107 12.81 13.53 1.41
CA SER A 107 13.88 12.53 1.39
C SER A 107 13.50 11.21 0.71
N ALA A 108 12.26 11.06 0.26
CA ALA A 108 11.80 9.82 -0.35
C ALA A 108 12.62 9.36 -1.58
N PRO A 109 12.96 10.21 -2.54
CA PRO A 109 13.81 9.78 -3.66
C PRO A 109 15.22 9.42 -3.24
N VAL A 110 15.72 10.02 -2.17
CA VAL A 110 17.05 9.72 -1.62
C VAL A 110 17.01 8.43 -0.81
N ALA A 111 15.88 8.13 -0.18
CA ALA A 111 15.71 6.95 0.63
C ALA A 111 15.86 5.64 -0.16
N THR A 112 15.54 5.63 -1.44
CA THR A 112 15.67 4.44 -2.27
C THR A 112 17.13 4.02 -2.43
N GLY A 113 18.02 4.97 -2.69
CA GLY A 113 19.44 4.71 -2.76
C GLY A 113 20.06 4.34 -1.41
N GLN A 114 19.64 5.03 -0.36
CA GLN A 114 20.13 4.75 0.99
C GLN A 114 19.65 3.41 1.54
N SER A 115 18.44 2.99 1.18
CA SER A 115 17.94 1.68 1.59
C SER A 115 18.76 0.54 1.00
N SER A 116 19.13 0.64 -0.26
CA SER A 116 19.96 -0.36 -0.91
C SER A 116 21.37 -0.38 -0.34
N ILE A 117 21.94 0.77 -0.02
CA ILE A 117 23.25 0.90 0.62
C ILE A 117 23.21 0.29 2.03
N ARG A 118 22.18 0.59 2.82
CA ARG A 118 22.01 0.01 4.16
C ARG A 118 21.85 -1.50 4.12
N LEU A 119 21.09 -2.02 3.17
CA LEU A 119 20.94 -3.46 2.97
C LEU A 119 22.28 -4.13 2.63
N ARG A 120 23.05 -3.52 1.77
CA ARG A 120 24.40 -4.01 1.43
C ARG A 120 25.33 -3.97 2.62
N GLN A 121 25.28 -2.91 3.42
CA GLN A 121 26.07 -2.79 4.65
C GLN A 121 25.69 -3.86 5.67
N VAL A 122 24.39 -4.08 5.89
CA VAL A 122 23.90 -5.12 6.81
C VAL A 122 24.33 -6.51 6.33
N LEU A 123 24.23 -6.78 5.02
CA LEU A 123 24.70 -8.03 4.44
C LEU A 123 26.21 -8.22 4.65
N ALA A 124 27.00 -7.18 4.41
CA ALA A 124 28.44 -7.21 4.63
C ALA A 124 28.80 -7.47 6.09
N GLU A 125 28.08 -6.84 7.04
CA GLU A 125 28.26 -7.08 8.47
C GLU A 125 27.88 -8.50 8.87
N LEU A 126 26.79 -9.04 8.34
CA LEU A 126 26.36 -10.42 8.58
C LEU A 126 27.36 -11.42 8.02
N GLU A 127 27.86 -11.20 6.82
CA GLU A 127 28.89 -12.05 6.22
C GLU A 127 30.20 -12.00 7.01
N GLY A 128 30.61 -10.82 7.47
CA GLY A 128 31.77 -10.64 8.35
C GLY A 128 31.60 -11.35 9.68
N ALA A 129 30.44 -11.25 10.31
CA ALA A 129 30.12 -11.95 11.54
C ALA A 129 30.15 -13.48 11.35
N ARG A 130 29.60 -13.96 10.25
CA ARG A 130 29.61 -15.37 9.89
C ARG A 130 31.04 -15.90 9.70
N ALA A 131 31.87 -15.16 8.98
CA ALA A 131 33.26 -15.52 8.78
C ALA A 131 34.05 -15.59 10.09
N ARG A 132 33.78 -14.65 11.01
CA ARG A 132 34.40 -14.67 12.35
C ARG A 132 33.96 -15.88 13.17
N LEU A 133 32.69 -16.23 13.13
CA LEU A 133 32.16 -17.41 13.81
C LEU A 133 32.77 -18.69 13.23
N GLU A 134 32.86 -18.82 11.93
CA GLU A 134 33.49 -19.96 11.28
C GLU A 134 34.97 -20.08 11.66
N ALA A 135 35.68 -18.96 11.70
CA ALA A 135 37.08 -18.92 12.12
C ALA A 135 37.26 -19.37 13.59
N VAL A 136 36.37 -18.94 14.47
CA VAL A 136 36.39 -19.36 15.88
C VAL A 136 36.04 -20.86 16.01
N LEU A 137 35.08 -21.33 15.28
CA LEU A 137 34.67 -22.76 15.29
C LEU A 137 35.79 -23.64 14.72
N SER A 138 36.50 -23.20 13.69
CA SER A 138 37.62 -23.95 13.14
C SER A 138 38.86 -23.95 14.06
N ARG A 139 39.01 -22.94 14.91
CA ARG A 139 40.07 -22.89 15.91
C ARG A 139 39.82 -23.79 17.12
N SER A 140 38.54 -24.02 17.44
CA SER A 140 38.16 -24.83 18.60
C SER A 140 38.03 -26.32 18.27
N ALA A 141 38.26 -26.71 17.06
CA ALA A 141 38.28 -28.10 16.66
C ALA A 141 39.64 -28.77 16.83
#